data_9b614e41aa8827126203a8866b060d9c
#
_entry.id   9b614e41aa8827126203a8866b060d9c
#
_cell.length_a   1.000
_cell.length_b   1.000
_cell.length_c   1.000
_cell.angle_alpha   90.00
_cell.angle_beta   90.00
_cell.angle_gamma   90.00
#
_symmetry.space_group_name_H-M   'P 1'
#
loop_
_entity.id
_entity.type
_entity.pdbx_description
1 polymer ?
#
loop_
_entity_poly.entity_id
_entity_poly.type
_entity_poly.pdbx_seq_one_letter_code
_entity_poly.pdbx_strand_id
1 'polypeptide(L)'
;MLLGELRKMMMKAKLEKDTVKGNLLSTLVAEAVMVGKNDGNRETTDAETIAMIKKFLKNVNETLALMEEMGKDKTESLREKEILESLLPKQLSEEELAKVIEEIVAALPDKSPRQMGNVMAELKKKYDGQFDGKTASGLVKKALS
;
A
#
# COMPACT_ATOMS: atom_id res chain seq x y z
N MET A 1 12.76 10.34 4.42
CA MET A 1 12.37 9.44 3.34
C MET A 1 11.99 8.08 3.91
N LEU A 2 10.93 7.51 3.43
CA LEU A 2 10.36 6.25 3.94
C LEU A 2 11.37 5.09 3.87
N LEU A 3 12.09 4.97 2.76
CA LEU A 3 13.08 3.91 2.60
C LEU A 3 14.18 3.98 3.66
N GLY A 4 14.64 5.19 4.00
CA GLY A 4 15.61 5.40 5.07
C GLY A 4 15.08 4.98 6.44
N GLU A 5 13.81 5.25 6.71
CA GLU A 5 13.14 4.83 7.93
C GLU A 5 13.04 3.30 8.00
N LEU A 6 12.71 2.65 6.89
CA LEU A 6 12.66 1.18 6.82
C LEU A 6 14.02 0.56 7.10
N ARG A 7 15.10 1.17 6.62
CA ARG A 7 16.46 0.70 6.90
C ARG A 7 16.78 0.78 8.40
N LYS A 8 16.38 1.86 9.06
CA LYS A 8 16.57 2.03 10.50
C LYS A 8 15.78 0.97 11.28
N MET A 9 14.54 0.74 10.88
CA MET A 9 13.68 -0.29 11.49
C MET A 9 14.27 -1.68 11.30
N MET A 10 14.80 -1.97 10.12
CA MET A 10 15.48 -3.23 9.81
C MET A 10 16.66 -3.46 10.74
N MET A 11 17.52 -2.45 10.89
CA MET A 11 18.68 -2.54 11.77
C MET A 11 18.27 -2.75 13.23
N LYS A 12 17.25 -2.02 13.67
CA LYS A 12 16.72 -2.16 15.03
C LYS A 12 16.18 -3.57 15.27
N ALA A 13 15.42 -4.11 14.32
CA ALA A 13 14.88 -5.46 14.41
C ALA A 13 15.99 -6.52 14.53
N LYS A 14 17.07 -6.35 13.78
CA LYS A 14 18.24 -7.24 13.83
C LYS A 14 18.93 -7.16 15.19
N LEU A 15 19.08 -5.96 15.75
CA LEU A 15 19.66 -5.76 17.08
C LEU A 15 18.80 -6.39 18.18
N GLU A 16 17.47 -6.30 18.04
CA GLU A 16 16.53 -6.89 18.99
C GLU A 16 16.30 -8.39 18.77
N LYS A 17 16.97 -8.97 17.76
CA LYS A 17 16.85 -10.39 17.38
C LYS A 17 15.43 -10.77 16.95
N ASP A 18 14.67 -9.80 16.40
CA ASP A 18 13.36 -10.05 15.82
C ASP A 18 13.57 -10.56 14.39
N THR A 19 13.70 -11.88 14.26
CA THR A 19 14.01 -12.52 12.98
C THR A 19 12.95 -12.31 11.91
N VAL A 20 11.68 -12.42 12.27
CA VAL A 20 10.57 -12.23 11.30
C VAL A 20 10.60 -10.82 10.75
N LYS A 21 10.63 -9.83 11.63
CA LYS A 21 10.64 -8.42 11.23
C LYS A 21 11.93 -8.04 10.48
N GLY A 22 13.08 -8.50 10.97
CA GLY A 22 14.37 -8.22 10.32
C GLY A 22 14.47 -8.79 8.93
N ASN A 23 14.05 -10.03 8.73
CA ASN A 23 14.07 -10.70 7.42
C ASN A 23 13.08 -10.06 6.45
N LEU A 24 11.86 -9.76 6.91
CA LEU A 24 10.84 -9.11 6.11
C LEU A 24 11.31 -7.74 5.62
N LEU A 25 11.81 -6.91 6.53
CA LEU A 25 12.28 -5.58 6.19
C LEU A 25 13.52 -5.62 5.30
N SER A 26 14.41 -6.58 5.51
CA SER A 26 15.60 -6.77 4.66
C SER A 26 15.21 -7.04 3.22
N THR A 27 14.26 -7.95 3.00
CA THR A 27 13.76 -8.28 1.66
C THR A 27 13.03 -7.09 1.04
N LEU A 28 12.18 -6.43 1.82
CA LEU A 28 11.41 -5.28 1.37
C LEU A 28 12.33 -4.13 0.94
N VAL A 29 13.33 -3.80 1.74
CA VAL A 29 14.30 -2.74 1.43
C VAL A 29 15.08 -3.09 0.16
N ALA A 30 15.55 -4.34 0.04
CA ALA A 30 16.30 -4.77 -1.14
C ALA A 30 15.47 -4.62 -2.42
N GLU A 31 14.22 -5.05 -2.39
CA GLU A 31 13.31 -4.93 -3.54
C GLU A 31 12.96 -3.48 -3.86
N ALA A 32 12.71 -2.67 -2.85
CA ALA A 32 12.40 -1.25 -3.01
C ALA A 32 13.58 -0.49 -3.63
N VAL A 33 14.80 -0.75 -3.17
CA VAL A 33 16.01 -0.14 -3.72
C VAL A 33 16.17 -0.45 -5.21
N MET A 34 15.84 -1.67 -5.61
CA MET A 34 15.96 -2.09 -7.02
C MET A 34 15.06 -1.31 -7.97
N VAL A 35 13.93 -0.80 -7.50
CA VAL A 35 13.03 0.02 -8.33
C VAL A 35 13.78 1.24 -8.87
N GLY A 36 14.43 1.99 -8.00
CA GLY A 36 15.21 3.16 -8.41
C GLY A 36 16.46 2.79 -9.21
N LYS A 37 17.14 1.72 -8.83
CA LYS A 37 18.33 1.24 -9.56
C LYS A 37 18.02 0.85 -11.00
N ASN A 38 16.89 0.20 -11.21
CA ASN A 38 16.47 -0.23 -12.53
C ASN A 38 15.96 0.91 -13.41
N ASP A 39 15.71 2.06 -12.83
CA ASP A 39 15.23 3.26 -13.52
C ASP A 39 16.26 4.39 -13.45
N GLY A 40 17.36 4.22 -14.19
CA GLY A 40 18.41 5.22 -14.26
C GLY A 40 19.30 5.36 -13.03
N ASN A 41 19.31 4.34 -12.17
CA ASN A 41 20.13 4.31 -10.96
C ASN A 41 19.84 5.50 -10.02
N ARG A 42 18.57 5.84 -9.87
CA ARG A 42 18.09 6.90 -8.98
C ARG A 42 17.61 6.35 -7.63
N GLU A 43 17.32 7.25 -6.72
CA GLU A 43 16.69 6.86 -5.46
C GLU A 43 15.22 6.46 -5.68
N THR A 44 14.77 5.46 -4.92
CA THR A 44 13.37 5.03 -4.92
C THR A 44 12.53 6.06 -4.16
N THR A 45 11.43 6.49 -4.76
CA THR A 45 10.53 7.47 -4.13
C THR A 45 9.70 6.82 -3.01
N ASP A 46 9.13 7.66 -2.15
CA ASP A 46 8.23 7.20 -1.09
C ASP A 46 6.99 6.52 -1.66
N ALA A 47 6.42 7.06 -2.74
CA ALA A 47 5.28 6.46 -3.43
C ALA A 47 5.60 5.05 -3.95
N GLU A 48 6.78 4.86 -4.53
CA GLU A 48 7.26 3.57 -5.01
C GLU A 48 7.49 2.60 -3.84
N THR A 49 8.02 3.09 -2.73
CA THR A 49 8.22 2.29 -1.51
C THR A 49 6.87 1.83 -0.96
N ILE A 50 5.89 2.71 -0.89
CA ILE A 50 4.52 2.37 -0.45
C ILE A 50 3.90 1.32 -1.38
N ALA A 51 4.07 1.47 -2.69
CA ALA A 51 3.58 0.49 -3.66
C ALA A 51 4.21 -0.89 -3.43
N MET A 52 5.49 -0.92 -3.09
CA MET A 52 6.19 -2.17 -2.78
C MET A 52 5.65 -2.81 -1.50
N ILE A 53 5.39 -2.02 -0.46
CA ILE A 53 4.77 -2.50 0.78
C ILE A 53 3.40 -3.11 0.49
N LYS A 54 2.58 -2.46 -0.31
CA LYS A 54 1.26 -2.96 -0.71
C LYS A 54 1.35 -4.27 -1.49
N LYS A 55 2.35 -4.40 -2.36
CA LYS A 55 2.61 -5.64 -3.11
C LYS A 55 2.95 -6.79 -2.16
N PHE A 56 3.82 -6.54 -1.19
CA PHE A 56 4.18 -7.53 -0.17
C PHE A 56 2.96 -7.93 0.65
N LEU A 57 2.15 -6.96 1.05
CA LEU A 57 0.92 -7.20 1.82
C LEU A 57 -0.07 -8.06 1.03
N LYS A 58 -0.23 -7.80 -0.27
CA LYS A 58 -1.07 -8.61 -1.15
C LYS A 58 -0.56 -10.06 -1.19
N ASN A 59 0.75 -10.25 -1.35
CA ASN A 59 1.35 -11.58 -1.37
C ASN A 59 1.16 -12.32 -0.03
N VAL A 60 1.30 -11.63 1.09
CA VAL A 60 1.07 -12.20 2.41
C VAL A 60 -0.39 -12.61 2.58
N ASN A 61 -1.33 -11.77 2.15
CA ASN A 61 -2.76 -12.09 2.23
C ASN A 61 -3.12 -13.32 1.38
N GLU A 62 -2.52 -13.46 0.20
CA GLU A 62 -2.69 -14.63 -0.65
C GLU A 62 -2.14 -15.90 0.03
N THR A 63 -0.97 -15.76 0.65
CA THR A 63 -0.33 -16.85 1.42
C THR A 63 -1.19 -17.25 2.61
N LEU A 64 -1.75 -16.28 3.35
CA LEU A 64 -2.64 -16.55 4.49
C LEU A 64 -3.90 -17.31 4.05
N ALA A 65 -4.49 -16.95 2.94
CA ALA A 65 -5.66 -17.64 2.39
C ALA A 65 -5.33 -19.11 2.05
N LEU A 66 -4.18 -19.35 1.45
CA LEU A 66 -3.71 -20.70 1.13
C LEU A 66 -3.43 -21.51 2.39
N MET A 67 -2.78 -20.92 3.39
CA MET A 67 -2.48 -21.59 4.66
C MET A 67 -3.76 -21.96 5.41
N GLU A 68 -4.75 -21.08 5.40
CA GLU A 68 -6.05 -21.33 6.02
C GLU A 68 -6.75 -22.51 5.35
N GLU A 69 -6.76 -22.55 4.01
CA GLU A 69 -7.33 -23.64 3.23
C GLU A 69 -6.62 -24.97 3.50
N MET A 70 -5.30 -24.94 3.68
CA MET A 70 -4.48 -26.11 3.94
C MET A 70 -4.36 -26.49 5.42
N GLY A 71 -4.96 -25.71 6.32
CA GLY A 71 -4.89 -25.95 7.76
C GLY A 71 -3.51 -25.79 8.38
N LYS A 72 -2.64 -24.98 7.77
CA LYS A 72 -1.28 -24.73 8.25
C LYS A 72 -1.22 -23.61 9.27
N ASP A 73 -0.14 -23.58 10.06
CA ASP A 73 0.13 -22.53 11.03
C ASP A 73 0.37 -21.20 10.32
N LYS A 74 -0.39 -20.16 10.71
CA LYS A 74 -0.38 -18.83 10.12
C LYS A 74 0.36 -17.78 10.97
N THR A 75 0.93 -18.17 12.10
CA THR A 75 1.50 -17.23 13.07
C THR A 75 2.51 -16.26 12.45
N GLU A 76 3.48 -16.80 11.72
CA GLU A 76 4.51 -15.98 11.07
C GLU A 76 3.92 -15.03 10.03
N SER A 77 3.06 -15.55 9.16
CA SER A 77 2.42 -14.75 8.10
C SER A 77 1.49 -13.67 8.65
N LEU A 78 0.79 -13.97 9.76
CA LEU A 78 -0.04 -12.96 10.45
C LEU A 78 0.82 -11.83 11.01
N ARG A 79 1.99 -12.16 11.56
CA ARG A 79 2.92 -11.16 12.05
C ARG A 79 3.48 -10.30 10.91
N GLU A 80 3.83 -10.91 9.78
CA GLU A 80 4.27 -10.18 8.59
C GLU A 80 3.20 -9.21 8.11
N LYS A 81 1.95 -9.65 8.08
CA LYS A 81 0.80 -8.79 7.72
C LYS A 81 0.69 -7.59 8.65
N GLU A 82 0.77 -7.81 9.96
CA GLU A 82 0.71 -6.76 10.97
C GLU A 82 1.84 -5.74 10.79
N ILE A 83 3.06 -6.21 10.56
CA ILE A 83 4.21 -5.36 10.32
C ILE A 83 4.01 -4.51 9.07
N LEU A 84 3.61 -5.12 7.96
CA LEU A 84 3.38 -4.42 6.70
C LEU A 84 2.28 -3.36 6.81
N GLU A 85 1.18 -3.68 7.48
CA GLU A 85 0.10 -2.73 7.70
C GLU A 85 0.56 -1.54 8.55
N SER A 86 1.43 -1.77 9.51
CA SER A 86 1.98 -0.70 10.36
C SER A 86 2.90 0.26 9.61
N LEU A 87 3.47 -0.18 8.49
CA LEU A 87 4.36 0.64 7.66
C LEU A 87 3.61 1.58 6.71
N LEU A 88 2.34 1.28 6.44
CA LEU A 88 1.53 2.09 5.54
C LEU A 88 0.95 3.30 6.25
N PRO A 89 0.74 4.43 5.54
CA PRO A 89 -0.04 5.53 6.09
C PRO A 89 -1.46 5.03 6.40
N LYS A 90 -2.17 5.77 7.26
CA LYS A 90 -3.53 5.41 7.63
C LYS A 90 -4.36 5.17 6.38
N GLN A 91 -4.88 3.95 6.22
CA GLN A 91 -5.71 3.61 5.07
C GLN A 91 -7.15 4.06 5.30
N LEU A 92 -7.74 4.61 4.25
CA LEU A 92 -9.16 4.95 4.27
C LEU A 92 -9.98 3.66 4.18
N SER A 93 -11.01 3.56 5.03
CA SER A 93 -11.99 2.48 4.90
C SER A 93 -12.79 2.70 3.60
N GLU A 94 -13.48 1.65 3.12
CA GLU A 94 -14.31 1.77 1.93
C GLU A 94 -15.38 2.86 2.10
N GLU A 95 -15.98 2.97 3.30
CA GLU A 95 -16.97 3.99 3.62
C GLU A 95 -16.36 5.40 3.59
N GLU A 96 -15.20 5.59 4.21
CA GLU A 96 -14.49 6.86 4.20
C GLU A 96 -14.09 7.27 2.78
N LEU A 97 -13.60 6.32 2.00
CA LEU A 97 -13.21 6.53 0.62
C LEU A 97 -14.42 6.92 -0.24
N ALA A 98 -15.56 6.25 -0.05
CA ALA A 98 -16.80 6.57 -0.76
C ALA A 98 -17.26 8.01 -0.47
N LYS A 99 -17.17 8.45 0.78
CA LYS A 99 -17.52 9.83 1.17
C LYS A 99 -16.60 10.85 0.52
N VAL A 100 -15.30 10.59 0.50
CA VAL A 100 -14.33 11.46 -0.14
C VAL A 100 -14.61 11.57 -1.64
N ILE A 101 -14.91 10.46 -2.29
CA ILE A 101 -15.25 10.41 -3.72
C ILE A 101 -16.52 11.22 -3.98
N GLU A 102 -17.55 11.06 -3.15
CA GLU A 102 -18.80 11.83 -3.27
C GLU A 102 -18.55 13.34 -3.20
N GLU A 103 -17.70 13.77 -2.27
CA GLU A 103 -17.34 15.19 -2.13
C GLU A 103 -16.64 15.73 -3.39
N ILE A 104 -15.72 14.94 -3.95
CA ILE A 104 -15.00 15.31 -5.16
C ILE A 104 -15.96 15.39 -6.34
N VAL A 105 -16.83 14.39 -6.50
CA VAL A 105 -17.81 14.34 -7.59
C VAL A 105 -18.81 15.48 -7.48
N ALA A 106 -19.23 15.84 -6.27
CA ALA A 106 -20.16 16.95 -6.04
C ALA A 106 -19.58 18.31 -6.47
N ALA A 107 -18.25 18.45 -6.41
CA ALA A 107 -17.55 19.66 -6.82
C ALA A 107 -17.33 19.75 -8.35
N LEU A 108 -17.60 18.67 -9.09
CA LEU A 108 -17.43 18.65 -10.53
C LEU A 108 -18.55 19.38 -11.27
N PRO A 109 -18.25 20.00 -12.43
CA PRO A 109 -19.26 20.66 -13.25
C PRO A 109 -20.27 19.70 -13.86
N ASP A 110 -19.89 18.44 -14.09
CA ASP A 110 -20.79 17.39 -14.54
C ASP A 110 -20.41 16.03 -13.93
N LYS A 111 -21.32 15.08 -13.94
CA LYS A 111 -21.11 13.72 -13.43
C LYS A 111 -20.95 12.72 -14.57
N SER A 112 -20.06 13.04 -15.51
CA SER A 112 -19.78 12.19 -16.67
C SER A 112 -18.71 11.16 -16.35
N PRO A 113 -18.75 9.95 -16.91
CA PRO A 113 -17.66 8.97 -16.80
C PRO A 113 -16.30 9.52 -17.26
N ARG A 114 -16.30 10.57 -18.08
CA ARG A 114 -15.08 11.25 -18.52
C ARG A 114 -14.33 11.92 -17.36
N GLN A 115 -15.02 12.20 -16.26
CA GLN A 115 -14.42 12.82 -15.07
C GLN A 115 -13.62 11.84 -14.22
N MET A 116 -13.66 10.56 -14.54
CA MET A 116 -12.95 9.51 -13.75
C MET A 116 -11.48 9.84 -13.55
N GLY A 117 -10.78 10.25 -14.60
CA GLY A 117 -9.38 10.64 -14.52
C GLY A 117 -9.14 11.81 -13.56
N ASN A 118 -10.04 12.82 -13.60
CA ASN A 118 -9.95 13.99 -12.73
C ASN A 118 -10.19 13.63 -11.27
N VAL A 119 -11.17 12.77 -10.99
CA VAL A 119 -11.47 12.30 -9.63
C VAL A 119 -10.31 11.50 -9.07
N MET A 120 -9.76 10.57 -9.86
CA MET A 120 -8.61 9.76 -9.45
C MET A 120 -7.38 10.62 -9.18
N ALA A 121 -7.15 11.65 -10.01
CA ALA A 121 -6.04 12.57 -9.82
C ALA A 121 -6.18 13.37 -8.51
N GLU A 122 -7.38 13.83 -8.18
CA GLU A 122 -7.64 14.53 -6.92
C GLU A 122 -7.48 13.62 -5.72
N LEU A 123 -7.95 12.37 -5.80
CA LEU A 123 -7.75 11.37 -4.75
C LEU A 123 -6.27 11.14 -4.50
N LYS A 124 -5.50 10.93 -5.55
CA LYS A 124 -4.06 10.70 -5.47
C LYS A 124 -3.34 11.91 -4.86
N LYS A 125 -3.75 13.12 -5.22
CA LYS A 125 -3.16 14.35 -4.71
C LYS A 125 -3.39 14.54 -3.22
N LYS A 126 -4.62 14.27 -2.74
CA LYS A 126 -5.00 14.50 -1.32
C LYS A 126 -4.73 13.32 -0.41
N TYR A 127 -4.84 12.12 -0.90
CA TYR A 127 -4.81 10.87 -0.10
C TYR A 127 -3.83 9.83 -0.65
N ASP A 128 -2.71 10.28 -1.20
CA ASP A 128 -1.71 9.39 -1.80
C ASP A 128 -1.27 8.30 -0.81
N GLY A 129 -1.32 7.06 -1.25
CA GLY A 129 -0.94 5.91 -0.44
C GLY A 129 -1.95 5.47 0.61
N GLN A 130 -3.07 6.18 0.77
CA GLN A 130 -4.09 5.90 1.80
C GLN A 130 -5.27 5.07 1.29
N PHE A 131 -5.29 4.74 0.01
CA PHE A 131 -6.36 3.95 -0.59
C PHE A 131 -5.81 2.96 -1.61
N ASP A 132 -6.61 1.91 -1.89
CA ASP A 132 -6.32 0.97 -2.98
C ASP A 132 -6.89 1.52 -4.28
N GLY A 133 -6.04 1.65 -5.30
CA GLY A 133 -6.43 2.20 -6.60
C GLY A 133 -7.58 1.44 -7.28
N LYS A 134 -7.61 0.12 -7.13
CA LYS A 134 -8.65 -0.73 -7.71
C LYS A 134 -10.01 -0.49 -7.04
N THR A 135 -10.03 -0.43 -5.71
CA THR A 135 -11.23 -0.13 -4.93
C THR A 135 -11.74 1.28 -5.25
N ALA A 136 -10.83 2.26 -5.26
CA ALA A 136 -11.17 3.64 -5.59
C ALA A 136 -11.75 3.76 -7.00
N SER A 137 -11.14 3.11 -7.99
CA SER A 137 -11.62 3.11 -9.37
C SER A 137 -13.06 2.59 -9.49
N GLY A 138 -13.36 1.49 -8.80
CA GLY A 138 -14.71 0.93 -8.75
C GLY A 138 -15.73 1.88 -8.13
N LEU A 139 -15.38 2.52 -7.03
CA LEU A 139 -16.24 3.48 -6.33
C LEU A 139 -16.46 4.75 -7.17
N VAL A 140 -15.42 5.25 -7.82
CA VAL A 140 -15.52 6.43 -8.71
C VAL A 140 -16.45 6.12 -9.88
N LYS A 141 -16.29 4.98 -10.51
CA LYS A 141 -17.13 4.53 -11.63
C LYS A 141 -18.59 4.48 -11.19
N LYS A 142 -18.87 3.94 -10.02
CA LYS A 142 -20.22 3.86 -9.46
C LYS A 142 -20.79 5.25 -9.18
N ALA A 143 -19.99 6.16 -8.64
CA ALA A 143 -20.43 7.53 -8.33
C ALA A 143 -20.71 8.36 -9.57
N LEU A 144 -20.04 8.08 -10.69
CA LEU A 144 -20.20 8.79 -11.96
C LEU A 144 -21.24 8.13 -12.89
N SER A 145 -21.79 7.01 -12.52
CA SER A 145 -22.81 6.32 -13.33
C SER A 145 -24.21 6.86 -13.11
#